data_563c8b67035fd134733f6fb308b59c79
#
_entry.id   563c8b67035fd134733f6fb308b59c79
#
_cell.length_a   1.000
_cell.length_b   1.000
_cell.length_c   1.000
_cell.angle_alpha   90.00
_cell.angle_beta   90.00
_cell.angle_gamma   90.00
#
_symmetry.space_group_name_H-M   'P 1'
#
loop_
_entity.id
_entity.type
_entity.pdbx_description
1 polymer ?
#
loop_
_entity_poly.entity_id
_entity_poly.type
_entity_poly.pdbx_seq_one_letter_code
_entity_poly.pdbx_strand_id
1 'polypeptide(L)'
;MAAARDLSRDYMDRLDIRELLDRYSHAVDFIDGPLLETVFAAGATVDYGDLADTEQFADNPTRAEGIGPIKDLYTKLMNRAFGAMHNMTNHLIELDGDVARTRTYMHVNAPFFSGLYRCLCVRTPEGWRIKEYEFVLHTVEKPTKKTIRQTGSTR
;
A
#
# COMPACT_ATOMS: atom_id res chain seq x y z
N MET A 1 6.12 20.24 -29.82
CA MET A 1 4.67 20.35 -29.47
C MET A 1 4.34 19.15 -28.59
N ALA A 2 3.90 19.35 -27.35
CA ALA A 2 3.37 18.26 -26.53
C ALA A 2 2.12 17.71 -27.20
N ALA A 3 2.00 16.37 -27.31
CA ALA A 3 0.80 15.72 -27.83
C ALA A 3 -0.41 16.15 -26.98
N ALA A 4 -1.55 16.37 -27.62
CA ALA A 4 -2.79 16.67 -26.90
C ALA A 4 -3.09 15.50 -25.94
N ARG A 5 -3.33 15.83 -24.69
CA ARG A 5 -3.63 14.86 -23.64
C ARG A 5 -4.99 14.23 -23.91
N ASP A 6 -5.06 12.90 -23.99
CA ASP A 6 -6.32 12.17 -24.08
C ASP A 6 -6.95 12.07 -22.68
N LEU A 7 -7.87 12.99 -22.39
CA LEU A 7 -8.53 13.08 -21.09
C LEU A 7 -9.37 11.85 -20.77
N SER A 8 -9.93 11.17 -21.76
CA SER A 8 -10.73 9.96 -21.55
C SER A 8 -9.84 8.80 -21.11
N ARG A 9 -8.70 8.63 -21.78
CA ARG A 9 -7.69 7.64 -21.39
C ARG A 9 -7.13 7.92 -20.00
N ASP A 10 -6.77 9.17 -19.72
CA ASP A 10 -6.26 9.58 -18.41
C ASP A 10 -7.26 9.29 -17.28
N TYR A 11 -8.55 9.50 -17.55
CA TYR A 11 -9.60 9.21 -16.56
C TYR A 11 -9.71 7.70 -16.29
N MET A 12 -9.75 6.88 -17.35
CA MET A 12 -9.79 5.41 -17.20
C MET A 12 -8.54 4.90 -16.49
N ASP A 13 -7.35 5.37 -16.84
CA ASP A 13 -6.10 4.99 -16.19
C ASP A 13 -6.11 5.28 -14.68
N ARG A 14 -6.68 6.41 -14.28
CA ARG A 14 -6.81 6.74 -12.85
C ARG A 14 -7.77 5.81 -12.13
N LEU A 15 -8.86 5.40 -12.76
CA LEU A 15 -9.80 4.42 -12.21
C LEU A 15 -9.13 3.04 -12.07
N ASP A 16 -8.46 2.59 -13.12
CA ASP A 16 -7.76 1.30 -13.14
C ASP A 16 -6.66 1.23 -12.07
N ILE A 17 -5.92 2.33 -11.87
CA ILE A 17 -4.90 2.42 -10.84
C ILE A 17 -5.52 2.42 -9.43
N ARG A 18 -6.66 3.07 -9.23
CA ARG A 18 -7.37 3.00 -7.95
C ARG A 18 -7.85 1.58 -7.67
N GLU A 19 -8.46 0.93 -8.65
CA GLU A 19 -8.86 -0.47 -8.52
C GLU A 19 -7.66 -1.40 -8.27
N LEU A 20 -6.50 -1.13 -8.89
CA LEU A 20 -5.26 -1.85 -8.61
C LEU A 20 -4.86 -1.76 -7.12
N LEU A 21 -4.96 -0.57 -6.53
CA LEU A 21 -4.65 -0.36 -5.10
C LEU A 21 -5.69 -1.02 -4.19
N ASP A 22 -6.97 -1.00 -4.56
CA ASP A 22 -8.03 -1.71 -3.84
C ASP A 22 -7.82 -3.23 -3.92
N ARG A 23 -7.46 -3.75 -5.09
CA ARG A 23 -7.13 -5.16 -5.31
C ARG A 23 -5.93 -5.61 -4.47
N TYR A 24 -4.93 -4.74 -4.33
CA TYR A 24 -3.80 -4.98 -3.43
C TYR A 24 -4.27 -5.24 -1.99
N SER A 25 -5.11 -4.37 -1.41
CA SER A 25 -5.59 -4.54 -0.04
C SER A 25 -6.34 -5.86 0.14
N HIS A 26 -7.24 -6.20 -0.78
CA HIS A 26 -7.95 -7.48 -0.75
C HIS A 26 -7.00 -8.68 -0.83
N ALA A 27 -6.00 -8.62 -1.72
CA ALA A 27 -5.04 -9.71 -1.88
C ALA A 27 -4.21 -9.94 -0.61
N VAL A 28 -3.84 -8.86 0.07
CA VAL A 28 -3.05 -8.92 1.31
C VAL A 28 -3.89 -9.38 2.49
N ASP A 29 -5.07 -8.80 2.69
CA ASP A 29 -5.95 -9.10 3.84
C ASP A 29 -6.40 -10.56 3.88
N PHE A 30 -6.59 -11.18 2.71
CA PHE A 30 -7.02 -12.58 2.60
C PHE A 30 -5.89 -13.55 2.24
N ILE A 31 -4.63 -13.07 2.14
CA ILE A 31 -3.45 -13.88 1.73
C ILE A 31 -3.74 -14.60 0.38
N ASP A 32 -4.42 -13.89 -0.53
CA ASP A 32 -4.79 -14.40 -1.84
C ASP A 32 -3.61 -14.28 -2.81
N GLY A 33 -2.80 -15.34 -2.87
CA GLY A 33 -1.62 -15.40 -3.72
C GLY A 33 -1.91 -15.23 -5.21
N PRO A 34 -2.92 -15.91 -5.80
CA PRO A 34 -3.36 -15.68 -7.17
C PRO A 34 -3.77 -14.22 -7.45
N LEU A 35 -4.54 -13.60 -6.57
CA LEU A 35 -4.92 -12.19 -6.72
C LEU A 35 -3.70 -11.28 -6.66
N LEU A 36 -2.75 -11.57 -5.74
CA LEU A 36 -1.51 -10.80 -5.60
C LEU A 36 -0.64 -10.80 -6.88
N GLU A 37 -0.66 -11.91 -7.64
CA GLU A 37 0.01 -12.00 -8.95
C GLU A 37 -0.57 -11.02 -10.00
N THR A 38 -1.83 -10.62 -9.84
CA THR A 38 -2.46 -9.61 -10.70
C THR A 38 -2.15 -8.18 -10.28
N VAL A 39 -1.53 -7.98 -9.13
CA VAL A 39 -1.20 -6.66 -8.57
C VAL A 39 0.20 -6.23 -8.95
N PHE A 40 1.19 -7.12 -8.84
CA PHE A 40 2.59 -6.78 -9.04
C PHE A 40 3.08 -7.10 -10.44
N ALA A 41 3.95 -6.23 -10.98
CA ALA A 41 4.66 -6.47 -12.23
C ALA A 41 5.76 -7.54 -12.02
N ALA A 42 6.19 -8.18 -13.11
CA ALA A 42 7.37 -9.04 -13.07
C ALA A 42 8.59 -8.28 -12.52
N GLY A 43 9.30 -8.91 -11.57
CA GLY A 43 10.45 -8.29 -10.87
C GLY A 43 10.08 -7.03 -10.09
N ALA A 44 8.87 -6.94 -9.56
CA ALA A 44 8.46 -5.86 -8.66
C ALA A 44 9.24 -5.91 -7.36
N THR A 45 9.41 -4.75 -6.73
CA THR A 45 10.04 -4.60 -5.42
C THR A 45 9.04 -4.09 -4.39
N VAL A 46 9.16 -4.60 -3.17
CA VAL A 46 8.39 -4.17 -2.00
C VAL A 46 9.36 -3.79 -0.90
N ASP A 47 9.15 -2.64 -0.27
CA ASP A 47 9.94 -2.13 0.85
C ASP A 47 9.04 -1.67 2.00
N TYR A 48 9.14 -2.34 3.12
CA TYR A 48 8.52 -2.02 4.40
C TYR A 48 9.55 -1.57 5.44
N GLY A 49 10.62 -0.89 4.99
CA GLY A 49 11.79 -0.52 5.82
C GLY A 49 11.44 0.03 7.18
N ASP A 50 10.47 0.93 7.26
CA ASP A 50 10.05 1.57 8.51
C ASP A 50 9.41 0.59 9.53
N LEU A 51 8.89 -0.55 9.07
CA LEU A 51 8.35 -1.57 9.98
C LEU A 51 9.44 -2.34 10.73
N ALA A 52 10.66 -2.40 10.20
CA ALA A 52 11.78 -3.08 10.87
C ALA A 52 12.10 -2.48 12.24
N ASP A 53 11.83 -1.19 12.41
CA ASP A 53 12.07 -0.47 13.67
C ASP A 53 10.97 -0.68 14.71
N THR A 54 9.91 -1.43 14.35
CA THR A 54 8.83 -1.73 15.26
C THR A 54 9.04 -3.11 15.91
N GLU A 55 8.85 -3.21 17.25
CA GLU A 55 8.99 -4.46 17.99
C GLU A 55 8.20 -5.62 17.38
N GLN A 56 7.04 -5.32 16.78
CA GLN A 56 6.14 -6.30 16.19
C GLN A 56 6.73 -6.97 14.93
N PHE A 57 7.62 -6.31 14.22
CA PHE A 57 8.15 -6.76 12.92
C PHE A 57 9.68 -6.91 12.90
N ALA A 58 10.36 -6.69 14.02
CA ALA A 58 11.82 -6.63 14.13
C ALA A 58 12.56 -7.84 13.52
N ASP A 59 11.96 -9.02 13.56
CA ASP A 59 12.58 -10.28 13.06
C ASP A 59 12.09 -10.68 11.65
N ASN A 60 11.37 -9.81 10.95
CA ASN A 60 10.84 -10.14 9.62
C ASN A 60 11.65 -9.49 8.51
N PRO A 61 11.74 -10.17 7.35
CA PRO A 61 12.16 -9.47 6.15
C PRO A 61 11.17 -8.34 5.87
N THR A 62 11.69 -7.14 5.59
CA THR A 62 10.88 -5.96 5.24
C THR A 62 10.98 -5.61 3.75
N ARG A 63 11.81 -6.37 3.01
CA ARG A 63 12.04 -6.17 1.57
C ARG A 63 11.89 -7.47 0.81
N ALA A 64 11.32 -7.38 -0.38
CA ALA A 64 11.20 -8.51 -1.30
C ALA A 64 11.29 -8.03 -2.75
N GLU A 65 11.80 -8.88 -3.63
CA GLU A 65 11.87 -8.69 -5.07
C GLU A 65 11.34 -9.92 -5.80
N GLY A 66 10.43 -9.70 -6.75
CA GLY A 66 9.75 -10.74 -7.49
C GLY A 66 8.57 -11.35 -6.75
N ILE A 67 7.63 -11.94 -7.49
CA ILE A 67 6.32 -12.34 -6.96
C ILE A 67 6.39 -13.45 -5.89
N GLY A 68 7.30 -14.41 -6.01
CA GLY A 68 7.46 -15.48 -5.01
C GLY A 68 7.85 -14.91 -3.64
N PRO A 69 9.00 -14.21 -3.51
CA PRO A 69 9.40 -13.58 -2.27
C PRO A 69 8.39 -12.55 -1.73
N ILE A 70 7.67 -11.82 -2.61
CA ILE A 70 6.60 -10.90 -2.19
C ILE A 70 5.45 -11.68 -1.53
N LYS A 71 4.99 -12.77 -2.10
CA LYS A 71 3.95 -13.64 -1.51
C LYS A 71 4.38 -14.18 -0.15
N ASP A 72 5.62 -14.64 -0.02
CA ASP A 72 6.19 -15.13 1.24
C ASP A 72 6.23 -14.02 2.30
N LEU A 73 6.63 -12.80 1.92
CA LEU A 73 6.64 -11.65 2.79
C LEU A 73 5.24 -11.34 3.33
N TYR A 74 4.24 -11.21 2.47
CA TYR A 74 2.87 -10.92 2.90
C TYR A 74 2.27 -12.04 3.75
N THR A 75 2.52 -13.29 3.41
CA THR A 75 2.07 -14.43 4.23
C THR A 75 2.63 -14.33 5.66
N LYS A 76 3.90 -13.98 5.81
CA LYS A 76 4.53 -13.83 7.14
C LYS A 76 3.97 -12.63 7.90
N LEU A 77 3.82 -11.48 7.23
CA LEU A 77 3.29 -10.26 7.85
C LEU A 77 1.83 -10.46 8.30
N MET A 78 0.98 -11.01 7.44
CA MET A 78 -0.45 -11.15 7.72
C MET A 78 -0.77 -12.26 8.72
N ASN A 79 0.02 -13.33 8.77
CA ASN A 79 -0.12 -14.34 9.83
C ASN A 79 0.14 -13.78 11.24
N ARG A 80 0.91 -12.70 11.36
CA ARG A 80 1.12 -11.99 12.64
C ARG A 80 0.06 -10.92 12.91
N ALA A 81 -0.53 -10.37 11.85
CA ALA A 81 -1.56 -9.34 11.91
C ALA A 81 -2.96 -9.93 11.67
N PHE A 82 -3.27 -11.05 12.33
CA PHE A 82 -4.53 -11.77 12.15
C PHE A 82 -5.75 -10.84 12.28
N GLY A 83 -6.62 -10.83 11.25
CA GLY A 83 -7.79 -9.98 11.19
C GLY A 83 -7.49 -8.51 10.82
N ALA A 84 -6.28 -8.20 10.38
CA ALA A 84 -5.97 -6.89 9.81
C ALA A 84 -6.80 -6.63 8.55
N MET A 85 -7.31 -5.41 8.42
CA MET A 85 -7.97 -4.93 7.21
C MET A 85 -7.36 -3.60 6.82
N HIS A 86 -6.90 -3.53 5.56
CA HIS A 86 -6.34 -2.32 5.00
C HIS A 86 -7.43 -1.43 4.43
N ASN A 87 -7.54 -0.21 4.96
CA ASN A 87 -8.40 0.84 4.40
C ASN A 87 -7.52 1.80 3.60
N MET A 88 -7.67 1.76 2.27
CA MET A 88 -6.91 2.58 1.33
C MET A 88 -7.70 3.85 1.00
N THR A 89 -7.10 5.03 1.22
CA THR A 89 -7.80 6.31 1.03
C THR A 89 -6.90 7.39 0.45
N ASN A 90 -7.50 8.50 0.03
CA ASN A 90 -6.79 9.73 -0.35
C ASN A 90 -5.70 9.51 -1.41
N HIS A 91 -6.08 8.82 -2.50
CA HIS A 91 -5.16 8.51 -3.58
C HIS A 91 -4.76 9.78 -4.36
N LEU A 92 -3.47 10.05 -4.43
CA LEU A 92 -2.88 11.00 -5.37
C LEU A 92 -2.18 10.20 -6.47
N ILE A 93 -2.53 10.45 -7.72
CA ILE A 93 -2.03 9.71 -8.88
C ILE A 93 -1.45 10.71 -9.87
N GLU A 94 -0.18 10.58 -10.17
CA GLU A 94 0.56 11.37 -11.16
C GLU A 94 0.84 10.47 -12.36
N LEU A 95 0.11 10.70 -13.46
CA LEU A 95 0.24 9.95 -14.72
C LEU A 95 1.31 10.57 -15.62
N ASP A 96 2.17 9.72 -16.17
CA ASP A 96 3.14 10.05 -17.20
C ASP A 96 3.19 8.93 -18.26
N GLY A 97 2.28 8.98 -19.22
CA GLY A 97 2.15 7.96 -20.26
C GLY A 97 1.80 6.58 -19.67
N ASP A 98 2.71 5.63 -19.81
CA ASP A 98 2.54 4.25 -19.34
C ASP A 98 3.16 4.02 -17.93
N VAL A 99 3.44 5.09 -17.23
CA VAL A 99 3.94 5.10 -15.86
C VAL A 99 3.07 5.99 -14.98
N ALA A 100 2.87 5.61 -13.74
CA ALA A 100 2.19 6.43 -12.74
C ALA A 100 2.89 6.35 -11.39
N ARG A 101 2.97 7.48 -10.70
CA ARG A 101 3.36 7.53 -9.29
C ARG A 101 2.14 7.75 -8.43
N THR A 102 2.02 6.97 -7.38
CA THR A 102 0.89 7.09 -6.45
C THR A 102 1.35 7.37 -5.03
N ARG A 103 0.51 8.11 -4.31
CA ARG A 103 0.59 8.26 -2.85
C ARG A 103 -0.79 7.98 -2.28
N THR A 104 -0.86 7.03 -1.37
CA THR A 104 -2.14 6.54 -0.85
C THR A 104 -2.05 6.40 0.65
N TYR A 105 -2.96 7.02 1.39
CA TYR A 105 -3.06 6.80 2.83
C TYR A 105 -3.64 5.41 3.09
N MET A 106 -3.11 4.77 4.12
CA MET A 106 -3.61 3.49 4.58
C MET A 106 -3.81 3.50 6.09
N HIS A 107 -4.83 2.79 6.52
CA HIS A 107 -5.09 2.46 7.92
C HIS A 107 -5.32 0.97 8.05
N VAL A 108 -4.73 0.38 9.07
CA VAL A 108 -4.99 -1.01 9.46
C VAL A 108 -5.74 -0.99 10.78
N ASN A 109 -6.82 -1.77 10.86
CA ASN A 109 -7.68 -1.81 12.05
C ASN A 109 -7.06 -2.55 13.24
N ALA A 110 -6.16 -3.53 12.99
CA ALA A 110 -5.50 -4.32 14.02
C ALA A 110 -4.14 -4.88 13.51
N PRO A 111 -3.00 -4.56 14.15
CA PRO A 111 -2.83 -3.50 15.14
C PRO A 111 -3.10 -2.12 14.55
N PHE A 112 -3.50 -1.16 15.37
CA PHE A 112 -3.78 0.19 14.88
C PHE A 112 -2.47 0.87 14.44
N PHE A 113 -2.28 0.98 13.15
CA PHE A 113 -1.25 1.85 12.58
C PHE A 113 -1.75 2.44 11.26
N SER A 114 -1.15 3.53 10.88
CA SER A 114 -1.42 4.20 9.63
C SER A 114 -0.11 4.55 8.93
N GLY A 115 -0.18 4.69 7.64
CA GLY A 115 0.97 5.00 6.83
C GLY A 115 0.61 5.56 5.47
N LEU A 116 1.65 5.75 4.69
CA LEU A 116 1.59 6.18 3.31
C LEU A 116 2.22 5.10 2.44
N TYR A 117 1.48 4.64 1.46
CA TYR A 117 2.02 3.83 0.37
C TYR A 117 2.45 4.73 -0.77
N ARG A 118 3.69 4.56 -1.23
CA ARG A 118 4.24 5.15 -2.45
C ARG A 118 4.45 4.04 -3.45
N CYS A 119 3.81 4.13 -4.60
CA CYS A 119 3.98 3.12 -5.63
C CYS A 119 4.43 3.75 -6.95
N LEU A 120 5.32 3.06 -7.64
CA LEU A 120 5.53 3.21 -9.06
C LEU A 120 4.71 2.15 -9.77
N CYS A 121 3.70 2.59 -10.52
CA CYS A 121 2.87 1.71 -11.33
C CYS A 121 3.31 1.80 -12.79
N VAL A 122 3.26 0.67 -13.49
CA VAL A 122 3.58 0.57 -14.92
C VAL A 122 2.44 -0.11 -15.65
N ARG A 123 2.22 0.30 -16.91
CA ARG A 123 1.28 -0.37 -17.80
C ARG A 123 1.92 -1.62 -18.39
N THR A 124 1.22 -2.72 -18.31
CA THR A 124 1.58 -3.99 -18.96
C THR A 124 0.49 -4.37 -19.99
N PRO A 125 0.68 -5.39 -20.83
CA PRO A 125 -0.37 -5.90 -21.71
C PRO A 125 -1.65 -6.31 -20.98
N GLU A 126 -1.53 -6.73 -19.71
CA GLU A 126 -2.64 -7.16 -18.85
C GLU A 126 -3.23 -6.03 -18.00
N GLY A 127 -2.80 -4.77 -18.21
CA GLY A 127 -3.23 -3.59 -17.46
C GLY A 127 -2.18 -3.05 -16.50
N TRP A 128 -2.58 -2.15 -15.62
CA TRP A 128 -1.66 -1.53 -14.66
C TRP A 128 -1.19 -2.52 -13.60
N ARG A 129 0.10 -2.42 -13.22
CA ARG A 129 0.75 -3.23 -12.19
C ARG A 129 1.66 -2.35 -11.32
N ILE A 130 1.82 -2.71 -10.06
CA ILE A 130 2.80 -2.10 -9.16
C ILE A 130 4.19 -2.65 -9.49
N LYS A 131 5.13 -1.77 -9.82
CA LYS A 131 6.54 -2.10 -10.08
C LYS A 131 7.42 -1.89 -8.85
N GLU A 132 7.16 -0.80 -8.12
CA GLU A 132 7.83 -0.49 -6.86
C GLU A 132 6.79 -0.11 -5.82
N TYR A 133 6.98 -0.60 -4.62
CA TYR A 133 6.10 -0.35 -3.50
C TYR A 133 6.94 -0.02 -2.28
N GLU A 134 6.68 1.13 -1.68
CA GLU A 134 7.30 1.61 -0.46
C GLU A 134 6.22 1.90 0.59
N PHE A 135 6.42 1.41 1.80
CA PHE A 135 5.63 1.79 2.95
C PHE A 135 6.37 2.81 3.81
N VAL A 136 5.69 3.90 4.13
CA VAL A 136 6.17 4.92 5.06
C VAL A 136 5.23 4.94 6.26
N LEU A 137 5.75 4.54 7.42
CA LEU A 137 4.98 4.51 8.67
C LEU A 137 4.65 5.95 9.11
N HIS A 138 3.39 6.19 9.40
CA HIS A 138 2.97 7.40 10.11
C HIS A 138 2.85 7.07 11.60
N THR A 139 3.85 7.45 12.39
CA THR A 139 3.86 7.23 13.83
C THR A 139 2.77 8.06 14.48
N VAL A 140 1.74 7.39 14.98
CA VAL A 140 0.81 8.00 15.92
C VAL A 140 1.33 7.68 17.32
N GLU A 141 1.72 8.68 18.08
CA GLU A 141 1.95 8.50 19.52
C GLU A 141 0.69 7.90 20.14
N LYS A 142 0.82 6.75 20.80
CA LYS A 142 -0.31 6.17 21.54
C LYS A 142 -0.83 7.24 22.51
N PRO A 143 -2.11 7.63 22.48
CA PRO A 143 -2.65 8.59 23.42
C PRO A 143 -2.42 8.04 24.84
N THR A 144 -1.61 8.71 25.61
CA THR A 144 -1.37 8.34 27.01
C THR A 144 -2.66 8.60 27.80
N LYS A 145 -2.90 7.86 28.89
CA LYS A 145 -4.07 8.09 29.77
C LYS A 145 -4.20 9.57 30.22
N LYS A 146 -3.09 10.32 30.18
CA LYS A 146 -3.02 11.75 30.51
C LYS A 146 -3.62 12.62 29.37
N THR A 147 -3.40 12.25 28.12
CA THR A 147 -3.95 12.95 26.93
C THR A 147 -5.47 12.82 26.87
N ILE A 148 -6.01 11.64 27.20
CA ILE A 148 -7.47 11.40 27.19
C ILE A 148 -8.21 12.23 28.26
N ARG A 149 -7.57 12.52 29.39
CA ARG A 149 -8.17 13.34 30.46
C ARG A 149 -8.22 14.84 30.14
N GLN A 150 -7.34 15.35 29.28
CA GLN A 150 -7.29 16.77 28.90
C GLN A 150 -8.38 17.14 27.89
N THR A 151 -8.86 16.21 27.07
CA THR A 151 -9.92 16.46 26.09
C THR A 151 -11.34 16.34 26.67
N GLY A 152 -11.48 15.85 27.89
CA GLY A 152 -12.75 15.65 28.59
C GLY A 152 -13.16 16.78 29.56
N SER A 153 -12.41 17.87 29.68
CA SER A 153 -12.68 18.97 30.63
C SER A 153 -12.87 20.30 29.92
N THR A 154 -13.90 20.42 29.13
CA THR A 154 -14.54 21.71 28.82
C THR A 154 -16.04 21.51 28.80
N ARG A 155 -16.63 21.73 29.96
CA ARG A 155 -18.04 22.12 30.10
C ARG A 155 -18.10 23.63 30.29
#